data_498f057a59ce15c12a492d161a9fa276
#
_entry.id   498f057a59ce15c12a492d161a9fa276
#
_cell.length_a   1.000
_cell.length_b   1.000
_cell.length_c   1.000
_cell.angle_alpha   90.00
_cell.angle_beta   90.00
_cell.angle_gamma   90.00
#
_symmetry.space_group_name_H-M   'P 1'
#
loop_
_entity.id
_entity.type
_entity.pdbx_description
1 polymer ?
#
loop_
_entity_poly.entity_id
_entity_poly.type
_entity_poly.pdbx_seq_one_letter_code
_entity_poly.pdbx_strand_id
1 'polypeptide(L)'
;MSPRALHIDEIAAGAGIAPSAARAVSGSITALILHQLARLDRQAILESLADIEDAGEVPVRDKIMEALMHRFEVYAPYRAQMIQLEAAVRRDPVLGLRLVESLLQATRMLLRMAGDDLAGFRGEARVRGVTGLAMVVARVWRTDDTPDLSMTLKEIDKRLATAEEWGRTFRVLDGGSASDGEDANAGGFYDPGDQGPVENGPGGRYQ
;
A
#
# COMPACT_ATOMS: atom_id res chain seq x y z
N MET A 1 30.85 -16.36 21.68
CA MET A 1 30.40 -15.23 22.52
C MET A 1 29.03 -14.84 22.02
N SER A 2 27.97 -15.02 22.82
CA SER A 2 26.61 -14.55 22.46
C SER A 2 26.61 -13.02 22.42
N PRO A 3 26.06 -12.38 21.39
CA PRO A 3 25.97 -10.93 21.37
C PRO A 3 25.09 -10.50 22.56
N ARG A 4 25.65 -9.66 23.41
CA ARG A 4 24.95 -9.08 24.57
C ARG A 4 23.76 -8.30 24.03
N ALA A 5 22.56 -8.61 24.54
CA ALA A 5 21.38 -7.83 24.21
C ALA A 5 21.61 -6.39 24.69
N LEU A 6 21.56 -5.43 23.76
CA LEU A 6 21.62 -4.01 24.11
C LEU A 6 20.40 -3.63 24.91
N HIS A 7 20.58 -2.91 26.01
CA HIS A 7 19.50 -2.36 26.80
C HIS A 7 19.27 -0.89 26.46
N ILE A 8 18.01 -0.43 26.57
CA ILE A 8 17.63 0.95 26.30
C ILE A 8 18.47 1.95 27.11
N ASP A 9 18.87 1.58 28.32
CA ASP A 9 19.69 2.39 29.21
C ASP A 9 21.11 2.58 28.66
N GLU A 10 21.69 1.57 27.99
CA GLU A 10 23.00 1.66 27.35
C GLU A 10 22.96 2.60 26.14
N ILE A 11 21.88 2.54 25.36
CA ILE A 11 21.64 3.44 24.23
C ILE A 11 21.46 4.88 24.72
N ALA A 12 20.67 5.07 25.79
CA ALA A 12 20.44 6.37 26.40
C ALA A 12 21.75 6.98 26.91
N ALA A 13 22.57 6.20 27.61
CA ALA A 13 23.87 6.63 28.11
C ALA A 13 24.82 7.03 26.97
N GLY A 14 24.85 6.25 25.88
CA GLY A 14 25.65 6.56 24.68
C GLY A 14 25.18 7.82 23.95
N ALA A 15 23.90 8.17 24.05
CA ALA A 15 23.29 9.36 23.47
C ALA A 15 23.32 10.59 24.42
N GLY A 16 23.86 10.45 25.64
CA GLY A 16 23.85 11.51 26.64
C GLY A 16 22.45 11.84 27.22
N ILE A 17 21.51 10.89 27.13
CA ILE A 17 20.12 11.05 27.57
C ILE A 17 19.93 10.30 28.89
N ALA A 18 19.16 10.88 29.80
CA ALA A 18 18.80 10.22 31.04
C ALA A 18 18.01 8.91 30.74
N PRO A 19 18.39 7.75 31.34
CA PRO A 19 17.70 6.48 31.10
C PRO A 19 16.18 6.53 31.39
N SER A 20 15.77 7.33 32.38
CA SER A 20 14.35 7.56 32.67
C SER A 20 13.61 8.24 31.55
N ALA A 21 14.24 9.22 30.89
CA ALA A 21 13.65 9.91 29.73
C ALA A 21 13.54 8.98 28.52
N ALA A 22 14.58 8.16 28.26
CA ALA A 22 14.54 7.17 27.17
C ALA A 22 13.41 6.14 27.40
N ARG A 23 13.26 5.63 28.65
CA ARG A 23 12.17 4.70 28.99
C ARG A 23 10.78 5.33 28.93
N ALA A 24 10.67 6.63 29.19
CA ALA A 24 9.39 7.35 29.04
C ALA A 24 8.95 7.46 27.58
N VAL A 25 9.90 7.53 26.62
CA VAL A 25 9.62 7.59 25.18
C VAL A 25 9.36 6.20 24.63
N SER A 26 10.08 5.17 25.09
CA SER A 26 9.92 3.81 24.56
C SER A 26 10.25 2.75 25.62
N GLY A 27 9.40 1.74 25.70
CA GLY A 27 9.60 0.60 26.61
C GLY A 27 10.63 -0.43 26.12
N SER A 28 11.10 -0.35 24.86
CA SER A 28 12.04 -1.31 24.28
C SER A 28 12.80 -0.74 23.09
N ILE A 29 13.95 -1.36 22.77
CA ILE A 29 14.72 -1.02 21.57
C ILE A 29 13.89 -1.25 20.29
N THR A 30 13.14 -2.33 20.22
CA THR A 30 12.24 -2.61 19.10
C THR A 30 11.24 -1.47 18.90
N ALA A 31 10.62 -0.98 19.98
CA ALA A 31 9.68 0.13 19.90
C ALA A 31 10.37 1.44 19.43
N LEU A 32 11.60 1.71 19.88
CA LEU A 32 12.39 2.85 19.38
C LEU A 32 12.67 2.75 17.88
N ILE A 33 13.08 1.57 17.40
CA ILE A 33 13.32 1.33 15.97
C ILE A 33 12.05 1.58 15.18
N LEU A 34 10.91 0.98 15.58
CA LEU A 34 9.63 1.16 14.91
C LEU A 34 9.17 2.62 14.92
N HIS A 35 9.36 3.33 16.02
CA HIS A 35 9.06 4.76 16.12
C HIS A 35 9.90 5.59 15.13
N GLN A 36 11.21 5.31 15.06
CA GLN A 36 12.10 5.99 14.11
C GLN A 36 11.69 5.72 12.66
N LEU A 37 11.39 4.46 12.31
CA LEU A 37 10.93 4.11 10.97
C LEU A 37 9.62 4.82 10.62
N ALA A 38 8.64 4.83 11.53
CA ALA A 38 7.38 5.54 11.33
C ALA A 38 7.58 7.06 11.16
N ARG A 39 8.58 7.65 11.82
CA ARG A 39 8.95 9.06 11.64
C ARG A 39 9.52 9.32 10.25
N LEU A 40 10.44 8.46 9.78
CA LEU A 40 11.03 8.56 8.45
C LEU A 40 9.97 8.34 7.35
N ASP A 41 9.10 7.33 7.50
CA ASP A 41 8.00 7.10 6.56
C ASP A 41 7.04 8.29 6.48
N ARG A 42 6.73 8.91 7.61
CA ARG A 42 5.89 10.13 7.63
C ARG A 42 6.58 11.31 6.95
N GLN A 43 7.88 11.49 7.18
CA GLN A 43 8.66 12.52 6.50
C GLN A 43 8.60 12.34 4.98
N ALA A 44 8.88 11.14 4.48
CA ALA A 44 8.83 10.84 3.05
C ALA A 44 7.45 11.11 2.43
N ILE A 45 6.37 10.78 3.14
CA ILE A 45 4.99 11.05 2.66
C ILE A 45 4.71 12.54 2.61
N LEU A 46 5.16 13.33 3.57
CA LEU A 46 4.95 14.78 3.59
C LEU A 46 5.75 15.48 2.47
N GLU A 47 6.97 15.04 2.20
CA GLU A 47 7.77 15.54 1.08
C GLU A 47 7.11 15.20 -0.26
N SER A 48 6.69 13.95 -0.46
CA SER A 48 5.96 13.52 -1.66
C SER A 48 4.66 14.30 -1.87
N LEU A 49 3.94 14.58 -0.79
CA LEU A 49 2.66 15.31 -0.88
C LEU A 49 2.89 16.74 -1.36
N ALA A 50 3.92 17.41 -0.86
CA ALA A 50 4.27 18.77 -1.28
C ALA A 50 4.59 18.82 -2.79
N ASP A 51 5.39 17.87 -3.30
CA ASP A 51 5.76 17.84 -4.71
C ASP A 51 4.57 17.48 -5.61
N ILE A 52 3.67 16.61 -5.16
CA ILE A 52 2.45 16.27 -5.89
C ILE A 52 1.46 17.44 -5.93
N GLU A 53 1.33 18.20 -4.86
CA GLU A 53 0.47 19.40 -4.82
C GLU A 53 1.00 20.49 -5.77
N ASP A 54 2.31 20.67 -5.85
CA ASP A 54 2.95 21.63 -6.75
C ASP A 54 2.84 21.21 -8.23
N ALA A 55 2.86 19.92 -8.52
CA ALA A 55 2.79 19.36 -9.87
C ALA A 55 1.37 19.34 -10.46
N GLY A 56 0.31 19.51 -9.66
CA GLY A 56 -1.08 19.49 -10.10
C GLY A 56 -1.64 18.07 -10.34
N GLU A 57 -2.32 17.84 -11.47
CA GLU A 57 -2.96 16.57 -11.75
C GLU A 57 -1.93 15.52 -12.22
N VAL A 58 -1.54 14.61 -11.33
CA VAL A 58 -0.52 13.56 -11.55
C VAL A 58 -1.19 12.18 -11.55
N PRO A 59 -0.84 11.28 -12.49
CA PRO A 59 -1.32 9.89 -12.48
C PRO A 59 -0.98 9.16 -11.17
N VAL A 60 -1.87 8.27 -10.71
CA VAL A 60 -1.68 7.51 -9.46
C VAL A 60 -0.36 6.72 -9.47
N ARG A 61 0.02 6.16 -10.62
CA ARG A 61 1.30 5.46 -10.79
C ARG A 61 2.49 6.34 -10.45
N ASP A 62 2.50 7.57 -10.97
CA ASP A 62 3.60 8.50 -10.80
C ASP A 62 3.66 9.00 -9.35
N LYS A 63 2.49 9.22 -8.70
CA LYS A 63 2.42 9.49 -7.26
C LYS A 63 3.03 8.37 -6.41
N ILE A 64 2.77 7.10 -6.77
CA ILE A 64 3.35 5.95 -6.07
C ILE A 64 4.86 5.88 -6.30
N MET A 65 5.32 6.15 -7.53
CA MET A 65 6.74 6.16 -7.88
C MET A 65 7.47 7.23 -7.08
N GLU A 66 6.97 8.46 -7.07
CA GLU A 66 7.52 9.59 -6.33
C GLU A 66 7.61 9.30 -4.83
N ALA A 67 6.51 8.83 -4.24
CA ALA A 67 6.49 8.49 -2.82
C ALA A 67 7.47 7.37 -2.43
N LEU A 68 7.70 6.40 -3.31
CA LEU A 68 8.71 5.37 -3.10
C LEU A 68 10.13 5.95 -3.22
N MET A 69 10.37 6.85 -4.17
CA MET A 69 11.68 7.53 -4.31
C MET A 69 12.00 8.35 -3.08
N HIS A 70 11.11 9.27 -2.66
CA HIS A 70 11.28 10.05 -1.43
C HIS A 70 11.56 9.17 -0.21
N ARG A 71 10.86 8.03 -0.13
CA ARG A 71 11.12 7.09 0.95
C ARG A 71 12.55 6.58 0.93
N PHE A 72 13.09 6.16 -0.21
CA PHE A 72 14.46 5.69 -0.32
C PHE A 72 15.49 6.80 -0.10
N GLU A 73 15.20 8.02 -0.50
CA GLU A 73 16.03 9.21 -0.24
C GLU A 73 16.11 9.52 1.26
N VAL A 74 14.96 9.59 1.93
CA VAL A 74 14.88 9.82 3.39
C VAL A 74 15.61 8.72 4.18
N TYR A 75 15.60 7.49 3.67
CA TYR A 75 16.30 6.35 4.29
C TYR A 75 17.79 6.29 3.93
N ALA A 76 18.27 7.01 2.90
CA ALA A 76 19.65 6.92 2.43
C ALA A 76 20.72 7.22 3.51
N PRO A 77 20.55 8.23 4.39
CA PRO A 77 21.48 8.47 5.49
C PRO A 77 21.57 7.31 6.50
N TYR A 78 20.56 6.45 6.54
CA TYR A 78 20.44 5.32 7.48
C TYR A 78 20.68 3.96 6.80
N ARG A 79 21.23 3.94 5.58
CA ARG A 79 21.43 2.71 4.80
C ARG A 79 22.18 1.63 5.57
N ALA A 80 23.27 1.99 6.22
CA ALA A 80 24.07 1.05 7.02
C ALA A 80 23.25 0.43 8.17
N GLN A 81 22.44 1.23 8.85
CA GLN A 81 21.55 0.77 9.92
C GLN A 81 20.45 -0.15 9.39
N MET A 82 19.91 0.13 8.19
CA MET A 82 18.92 -0.74 7.54
C MET A 82 19.49 -2.12 7.20
N ILE A 83 20.72 -2.18 6.73
CA ILE A 83 21.43 -3.45 6.48
C ILE A 83 21.64 -4.24 7.78
N GLN A 84 22.02 -3.56 8.86
CA GLN A 84 22.15 -4.19 10.18
C GLN A 84 20.82 -4.67 10.73
N LEU A 85 19.75 -3.90 10.53
CA LEU A 85 18.39 -4.27 10.93
C LEU A 85 17.91 -5.53 10.19
N GLU A 86 18.17 -5.65 8.90
CA GLU A 86 17.88 -6.87 8.14
C GLU A 86 18.63 -8.09 8.69
N ALA A 87 19.90 -7.92 9.06
CA ALA A 87 20.68 -8.99 9.69
C ALA A 87 20.13 -9.39 11.07
N ALA A 88 19.55 -8.43 11.82
CA ALA A 88 18.89 -8.69 13.09
C ALA A 88 17.59 -9.48 12.91
N VAL A 89 16.78 -9.14 11.90
CA VAL A 89 15.52 -9.84 11.54
C VAL A 89 15.75 -11.33 11.31
N ARG A 90 16.86 -11.71 10.71
CA ARG A 90 17.19 -13.14 10.48
C ARG A 90 17.38 -13.93 11.78
N ARG A 91 17.64 -13.24 12.89
CA ARG A 91 17.84 -13.85 14.22
C ARG A 91 16.62 -13.69 15.13
N ASP A 92 15.76 -12.72 14.83
CA ASP A 92 14.54 -12.41 15.59
C ASP A 92 13.33 -12.32 14.64
N PRO A 93 12.59 -13.44 14.44
CA PRO A 93 11.40 -13.47 13.61
C PRO A 93 10.27 -12.54 14.11
N VAL A 94 10.20 -12.28 15.43
CA VAL A 94 9.18 -11.38 16.00
C VAL A 94 9.46 -9.94 15.58
N LEU A 95 10.73 -9.53 15.60
CA LEU A 95 11.14 -8.23 15.04
C LEU A 95 10.77 -8.15 13.56
N GLY A 96 11.06 -9.22 12.80
CA GLY A 96 10.69 -9.29 11.38
C GLY A 96 9.22 -9.07 11.12
N LEU A 97 8.34 -9.74 11.88
CA LEU A 97 6.89 -9.61 11.76
C LEU A 97 6.44 -8.16 12.05
N ARG A 98 6.96 -7.54 13.11
CA ARG A 98 6.64 -6.15 13.46
C ARG A 98 7.10 -5.15 12.39
N LEU A 99 8.27 -5.39 11.78
CA LEU A 99 8.76 -4.55 10.68
C LEU A 99 7.89 -4.70 9.42
N VAL A 100 7.44 -5.91 9.09
CA VAL A 100 6.49 -6.12 7.98
C VAL A 100 5.16 -5.42 8.27
N GLU A 101 4.64 -5.50 9.48
CA GLU A 101 3.43 -4.78 9.88
C GLU A 101 3.59 -3.25 9.74
N SER A 102 4.71 -2.70 10.21
CA SER A 102 5.04 -1.28 10.06
C SER A 102 5.12 -0.89 8.58
N LEU A 103 5.75 -1.71 7.74
CA LEU A 103 5.86 -1.48 6.29
C LEU A 103 4.49 -1.52 5.60
N LEU A 104 3.61 -2.45 5.97
CA LEU A 104 2.24 -2.49 5.47
C LEU A 104 1.46 -1.22 5.83
N GLN A 105 1.62 -0.71 7.05
CA GLN A 105 0.99 0.54 7.47
C GLN A 105 1.52 1.74 6.69
N ALA A 106 2.84 1.86 6.51
CA ALA A 106 3.45 2.90 5.69
C ALA A 106 2.94 2.84 4.24
N THR A 107 2.83 1.64 3.66
CA THR A 107 2.29 1.45 2.31
C THR A 107 0.80 1.86 2.22
N ARG A 108 -0.02 1.57 3.24
CA ARG A 108 -1.40 2.05 3.27
C ARG A 108 -1.49 3.58 3.28
N MET A 109 -0.64 4.23 4.05
CA MET A 109 -0.58 5.71 4.08
C MET A 109 -0.18 6.26 2.70
N LEU A 110 0.84 5.68 2.07
CA LEU A 110 1.31 6.05 0.73
C LEU A 110 0.19 5.90 -0.30
N LEU A 111 -0.50 4.76 -0.35
CA LEU A 111 -1.57 4.52 -1.31
C LEU A 111 -2.77 5.45 -1.11
N ARG A 112 -3.15 5.74 0.14
CA ARG A 112 -4.20 6.73 0.43
C ARG A 112 -3.81 8.14 -0.05
N MET A 113 -2.57 8.55 0.18
CA MET A 113 -2.04 9.82 -0.32
C MET A 113 -2.08 9.86 -1.86
N ALA A 114 -1.78 8.74 -2.53
CA ALA A 114 -1.89 8.63 -3.99
C ALA A 114 -3.34 8.65 -4.52
N GLY A 115 -4.36 8.60 -3.64
CA GLY A 115 -5.77 8.64 -3.99
C GLY A 115 -6.46 7.28 -4.05
N ASP A 116 -5.84 6.21 -3.51
CA ASP A 116 -6.47 4.88 -3.43
C ASP A 116 -7.40 4.81 -2.19
N ASP A 117 -8.64 4.38 -2.41
CA ASP A 117 -9.64 4.19 -1.35
C ASP A 117 -9.37 2.95 -0.49
N LEU A 118 -8.50 2.05 -0.94
CA LEU A 118 -8.15 0.78 -0.30
C LEU A 118 -9.36 -0.12 0.00
N ALA A 119 -10.44 0.01 -0.78
CA ALA A 119 -11.66 -0.72 -0.53
C ALA A 119 -11.54 -2.22 -0.81
N GLY A 120 -12.08 -3.03 0.09
CA GLY A 120 -12.26 -4.46 -0.04
C GLY A 120 -10.96 -5.27 -0.24
N PHE A 121 -11.11 -6.48 -0.75
CA PHE A 121 -9.99 -7.41 -1.00
C PHE A 121 -8.96 -6.85 -1.99
N ARG A 122 -9.41 -6.10 -3.01
CA ARG A 122 -8.54 -5.50 -4.03
C ARG A 122 -7.63 -4.43 -3.43
N GLY A 123 -8.14 -3.60 -2.51
CA GLY A 123 -7.33 -2.63 -1.77
C GLY A 123 -6.22 -3.32 -0.95
N GLU A 124 -6.57 -4.37 -0.23
CA GLU A 124 -5.59 -5.12 0.57
C GLU A 124 -4.55 -5.86 -0.30
N ALA A 125 -4.96 -6.37 -1.48
CA ALA A 125 -4.04 -6.96 -2.45
C ALA A 125 -3.04 -5.91 -2.99
N ARG A 126 -3.50 -4.66 -3.28
CA ARG A 126 -2.61 -3.57 -3.69
C ARG A 126 -1.61 -3.19 -2.61
N VAL A 127 -2.05 -3.09 -1.36
CA VAL A 127 -1.14 -2.84 -0.21
C VAL A 127 -0.03 -3.89 -0.17
N ARG A 128 -0.38 -5.17 -0.23
CA ARG A 128 0.61 -6.26 -0.20
C ARG A 128 1.50 -6.27 -1.43
N GLY A 129 0.94 -5.99 -2.60
CA GLY A 129 1.69 -5.89 -3.87
C GLY A 129 2.75 -4.79 -3.82
N VAL A 130 2.36 -3.56 -3.44
CA VAL A 130 3.29 -2.43 -3.33
C VAL A 130 4.29 -2.64 -2.19
N THR A 131 3.88 -3.25 -1.07
CA THR A 131 4.81 -3.65 0.00
C THR A 131 5.87 -4.63 -0.52
N GLY A 132 5.45 -5.67 -1.25
CA GLY A 132 6.37 -6.63 -1.86
C GLY A 132 7.30 -5.97 -2.87
N LEU A 133 6.79 -5.06 -3.69
CA LEU A 133 7.57 -4.25 -4.62
C LEU A 133 8.64 -3.45 -3.87
N ALA A 134 8.28 -2.71 -2.83
CA ALA A 134 9.22 -1.93 -2.03
C ALA A 134 10.32 -2.80 -1.40
N MET A 135 9.99 -4.02 -0.96
CA MET A 135 10.98 -4.98 -0.43
C MET A 135 11.95 -5.47 -1.51
N VAL A 136 11.51 -5.66 -2.74
CA VAL A 136 12.37 -6.05 -3.87
C VAL A 136 13.27 -4.89 -4.26
N VAL A 137 12.72 -3.68 -4.41
CA VAL A 137 13.47 -2.46 -4.72
C VAL A 137 14.52 -2.16 -3.65
N ALA A 138 14.21 -2.35 -2.36
CA ALA A 138 15.14 -2.17 -1.27
C ALA A 138 16.44 -3.00 -1.42
N ARG A 139 16.42 -4.12 -2.15
CA ARG A 139 17.62 -4.91 -2.43
C ARG A 139 18.55 -4.21 -3.41
N VAL A 140 18.00 -3.53 -4.43
CA VAL A 140 18.75 -2.73 -5.39
C VAL A 140 19.27 -1.46 -4.69
N TRP A 141 18.39 -0.76 -3.97
CA TRP A 141 18.73 0.46 -3.22
C TRP A 141 19.91 0.29 -2.27
N ARG A 142 20.07 -0.88 -1.63
CA ARG A 142 21.20 -1.14 -0.72
C ARG A 142 22.57 -1.04 -1.38
N THR A 143 22.66 -1.28 -2.67
CA THR A 143 23.90 -1.29 -3.46
C THR A 143 23.92 -0.19 -4.51
N ASP A 144 22.91 0.69 -4.52
CA ASP A 144 22.84 1.82 -5.43
C ASP A 144 23.65 2.99 -4.89
N ASP A 145 24.87 3.15 -5.40
CA ASP A 145 25.81 4.21 -5.02
C ASP A 145 25.71 5.43 -5.95
N THR A 146 24.72 5.47 -6.86
CA THR A 146 24.48 6.62 -7.73
C THR A 146 23.91 7.79 -6.92
N PRO A 147 24.35 9.04 -7.18
CA PRO A 147 23.91 10.21 -6.40
C PRO A 147 22.40 10.46 -6.47
N ASP A 148 21.77 10.06 -7.56
CA ASP A 148 20.36 10.26 -7.89
C ASP A 148 19.53 8.98 -7.71
N LEU A 149 20.08 7.94 -7.11
CA LEU A 149 19.43 6.63 -6.96
C LEU A 149 18.85 6.09 -8.29
N SER A 150 19.54 6.31 -9.41
CA SER A 150 19.03 5.99 -10.74
C SER A 150 18.79 4.49 -10.97
N MET A 151 19.52 3.60 -10.30
CA MET A 151 19.28 2.16 -10.34
C MET A 151 18.00 1.80 -9.59
N THR A 152 17.77 2.44 -8.44
CA THR A 152 16.57 2.29 -7.62
C THR A 152 15.34 2.76 -8.38
N LEU A 153 15.41 3.95 -9.00
CA LEU A 153 14.34 4.51 -9.82
C LEU A 153 13.94 3.58 -10.97
N LYS A 154 14.92 3.05 -11.73
CA LYS A 154 14.68 2.08 -12.82
C LYS A 154 14.01 0.81 -12.33
N GLU A 155 14.39 0.31 -11.15
CA GLU A 155 13.77 -0.89 -10.60
C GLU A 155 12.33 -0.61 -10.13
N ILE A 156 12.04 0.56 -9.54
CA ILE A 156 10.67 0.97 -9.20
C ILE A 156 9.81 1.01 -10.46
N ASP A 157 10.26 1.73 -11.50
CA ASP A 157 9.55 1.87 -12.77
C ASP A 157 9.21 0.52 -13.39
N LYS A 158 10.22 -0.37 -13.51
CA LYS A 158 10.05 -1.73 -14.01
C LYS A 158 9.01 -2.53 -13.21
N ARG A 159 9.04 -2.45 -11.88
CA ARG A 159 8.12 -3.20 -11.01
C ARG A 159 6.70 -2.66 -11.06
N LEU A 160 6.53 -1.35 -11.15
CA LEU A 160 5.22 -0.73 -11.32
C LEU A 160 4.61 -1.12 -12.67
N ALA A 161 5.39 -1.08 -13.78
CA ALA A 161 4.91 -1.54 -15.08
C ALA A 161 4.43 -3.00 -15.05
N THR A 162 5.21 -3.89 -14.43
CA THR A 162 4.81 -5.30 -14.25
C THR A 162 3.52 -5.42 -13.43
N ALA A 163 3.37 -4.66 -12.34
CA ALA A 163 2.16 -4.69 -11.50
C ALA A 163 0.92 -4.20 -12.28
N GLU A 164 1.06 -3.21 -13.15
CA GLU A 164 -0.03 -2.74 -14.02
C GLU A 164 -0.46 -3.78 -15.04
N GLU A 165 0.49 -4.50 -15.65
CA GLU A 165 0.19 -5.60 -16.56
C GLU A 165 -0.61 -6.69 -15.87
N TRP A 166 -0.20 -7.10 -14.68
CA TRP A 166 -0.94 -8.05 -13.86
C TRP A 166 -2.34 -7.53 -13.50
N GLY A 167 -2.46 -6.27 -13.09
CA GLY A 167 -3.74 -5.64 -12.76
C GLY A 167 -4.70 -5.59 -13.95
N ARG A 168 -4.20 -5.40 -15.17
CA ARG A 168 -4.99 -5.47 -16.39
C ARG A 168 -5.42 -6.89 -16.71
N THR A 169 -4.52 -7.86 -16.60
CA THR A 169 -4.80 -9.27 -16.85
C THR A 169 -5.90 -9.79 -15.90
N PHE A 170 -5.81 -9.49 -14.62
CA PHE A 170 -6.84 -9.90 -13.65
C PHE A 170 -8.20 -9.24 -13.90
N ARG A 171 -8.24 -7.97 -14.34
CA ARG A 171 -9.51 -7.31 -14.71
C ARG A 171 -10.17 -7.94 -15.92
N VAL A 172 -9.40 -8.38 -16.90
CA VAL A 172 -9.91 -9.10 -18.08
C VAL A 172 -10.49 -10.47 -17.70
N LEU A 173 -9.84 -11.19 -16.78
CA LEU A 173 -10.31 -12.48 -16.30
C LEU A 173 -11.61 -12.36 -15.48
N ASP A 174 -11.73 -11.33 -14.63
CA ASP A 174 -12.94 -11.05 -13.85
C ASP A 174 -14.11 -10.59 -14.76
N GLY A 175 -13.83 -9.84 -15.84
CA GLY A 175 -14.84 -9.38 -16.81
C GLY A 175 -15.38 -10.50 -17.72
N GLY A 176 -14.57 -11.54 -17.98
CA GLY A 176 -14.99 -12.71 -18.76
C GLY A 176 -15.95 -13.64 -18.01
N SER A 177 -16.00 -13.60 -16.71
CA SER A 177 -16.89 -14.44 -15.88
C SER A 177 -18.27 -13.83 -15.63
N ALA A 178 -18.46 -12.53 -15.92
CA ALA A 178 -19.74 -11.83 -15.71
C ALA A 178 -20.62 -11.80 -16.97
N SER A 179 -20.12 -12.20 -18.15
CA SER A 179 -20.91 -12.13 -19.40
C SER A 179 -21.58 -13.45 -19.80
N ASP A 180 -21.31 -14.56 -19.10
CA ASP A 180 -21.90 -15.86 -19.46
C ASP A 180 -23.13 -16.27 -18.61
N GLY A 181 -23.69 -15.36 -17.78
CA GLY A 181 -24.78 -15.66 -16.86
C GLY A 181 -26.13 -14.96 -17.13
N GLU A 182 -26.24 -14.07 -18.13
CA GLU A 182 -27.43 -13.22 -18.27
C GLU A 182 -28.29 -13.47 -19.53
N ASP A 183 -27.95 -14.44 -20.39
CA ASP A 183 -28.73 -14.76 -21.60
C ASP A 183 -29.46 -16.12 -21.57
N ALA A 184 -29.74 -16.69 -20.41
CA ALA A 184 -30.49 -17.96 -20.31
C ALA A 184 -31.82 -17.84 -19.53
N ASN A 185 -32.58 -16.74 -19.71
CA ASN A 185 -33.98 -16.75 -19.29
C ASN A 185 -34.83 -15.71 -20.03
N ALA A 186 -34.97 -15.90 -21.35
CA ALA A 186 -36.06 -15.33 -22.16
C ALA A 186 -36.71 -16.44 -22.96
N GLY A 187 -37.21 -17.46 -22.25
CA GLY A 187 -38.12 -18.46 -22.81
C GLY A 187 -39.55 -18.04 -22.51
N GLY A 188 -40.22 -17.44 -23.51
CA GLY A 188 -41.58 -17.00 -23.43
C GLY A 188 -42.54 -18.11 -23.08
N PHE A 189 -43.40 -17.88 -22.12
CA PHE A 189 -44.62 -18.63 -21.92
C PHE A 189 -45.74 -17.89 -22.68
N TYR A 190 -46.08 -18.42 -23.86
CA TYR A 190 -47.25 -18.01 -24.65
C TYR A 190 -48.45 -18.74 -24.08
N ASP A 191 -49.40 -18.02 -23.47
CA ASP A 191 -50.71 -18.53 -23.07
C ASP A 191 -51.74 -18.07 -24.09
N PRO A 192 -52.37 -18.98 -24.87
CA PRO A 192 -53.46 -18.67 -25.78
C PRO A 192 -54.80 -19.01 -25.13
N GLY A 193 -55.45 -18.05 -24.52
CA GLY A 193 -56.87 -18.27 -24.13
C GLY A 193 -57.39 -17.37 -23.03
N ASP A 194 -57.91 -16.24 -23.36
CA ASP A 194 -59.18 -15.77 -22.83
C ASP A 194 -59.80 -14.71 -23.74
N GLN A 195 -60.78 -15.18 -24.49
CA GLN A 195 -61.81 -14.32 -25.20
C GLN A 195 -63.05 -14.26 -24.33
N GLY A 196 -63.42 -13.08 -23.90
CA GLY A 196 -64.78 -12.88 -23.34
C GLY A 196 -65.11 -11.41 -23.08
N PRO A 197 -66.34 -11.01 -23.10
CA PRO A 197 -66.92 -10.31 -24.23
C PRO A 197 -67.18 -8.81 -23.99
N VAL A 198 -67.38 -8.13 -25.11
CA VAL A 198 -67.83 -6.74 -25.25
C VAL A 198 -69.20 -6.55 -24.62
N GLU A 199 -69.40 -5.54 -23.77
CA GLU A 199 -70.74 -4.97 -23.54
C GLU A 199 -70.71 -3.44 -23.46
N ASN A 200 -71.55 -2.92 -24.28
CA ASN A 200 -71.85 -1.52 -24.52
C ASN A 200 -72.70 -0.89 -23.40
N GLY A 201 -72.57 0.41 -23.30
CA GLY A 201 -73.72 1.19 -22.95
C GLY A 201 -73.51 2.31 -21.94
N PRO A 202 -74.31 3.31 -22.02
CA PRO A 202 -73.84 4.70 -22.02
C PRO A 202 -74.37 5.51 -20.83
N GLY A 203 -73.74 6.68 -20.68
CA GLY A 203 -74.52 7.81 -20.15
C GLY A 203 -74.30 8.17 -18.69
N GLY A 204 -74.19 9.46 -18.50
CA GLY A 204 -74.38 10.05 -17.18
C GLY A 204 -73.58 11.28 -16.88
N ARG A 205 -74.06 12.39 -17.32
CA ARG A 205 -73.78 13.77 -16.92
C ARG A 205 -73.91 14.01 -15.40
N TYR A 206 -73.49 15.19 -15.07
CA TYR A 206 -73.70 16.09 -13.89
C TYR A 206 -72.49 16.02 -12.90
N GLN A 207 -71.99 17.05 -12.42
CA GLN A 207 -72.02 18.55 -12.42
C GLN A 207 -70.65 19.01 -12.02
#